data_6dd27ef9fb0ee8b61019a7052f052fa4
#
_entry.id   6dd27ef9fb0ee8b61019a7052f052fa4
#
_cell.length_a   1.000
_cell.length_b   1.000
_cell.length_c   1.000
_cell.angle_alpha   90.00
_cell.angle_beta   90.00
_cell.angle_gamma   90.00
#
_symmetry.space_group_name_H-M   'P 1'
#
loop_
_entity.id
_entity.type
_entity.pdbx_description
1 polymer ?
#
loop_
_entity_poly.entity_id
_entity_poly.type
_entity_poly.pdbx_seq_one_letter_code
_entity_poly.pdbx_strand_id
1 'polypeptide(L)'
;MTIKTVGMISSYRGLETRADWLWQQTPHQFGVWGNMQMQSLATKPDFLLMYQFDFPQAAPQKSWLDSFRKQRQKSVVNVDSLLRGVNKERIIYLLREPPLDEIVEITNHNYQQAQKYCGYISGPDDFAPTPDYMPAIWYHSNSFQDLNEMPPPQKVAPCSWITSGISRTAKHHQRLDFLQSLQSSGIKFDLYGRNLPESAKKSGELGNKWYGMAPYYYNLAIENYADNNWYVSEKLWDSLLAWCLPIYYGGPAADKLLPPGSFLRLPSLDEKGIAYIKEVTATPDAWYAAKDAIAEARQIILHKLNLLNWLSNFVDQHS
;
A
#
# COMPACT_ATOMS: atom_id res chain seq x y z
N MET A 1 25.05 18.73 -9.03
CA MET A 1 23.61 19.04 -9.00
C MET A 1 23.21 19.27 -7.55
N THR A 2 22.33 20.23 -7.27
CA THR A 2 21.89 20.50 -5.89
C THR A 2 20.76 19.52 -5.54
N ILE A 3 20.89 18.81 -4.41
CA ILE A 3 19.86 17.89 -3.93
C ILE A 3 18.60 18.69 -3.61
N LYS A 4 17.46 18.26 -4.10
CA LYS A 4 16.14 18.85 -3.85
C LYS A 4 15.46 18.17 -2.68
N THR A 5 14.86 18.95 -1.81
CA THR A 5 14.15 18.44 -0.65
C THR A 5 12.68 18.19 -0.99
N VAL A 6 12.18 16.98 -0.68
CA VAL A 6 10.76 16.63 -0.80
C VAL A 6 10.15 16.54 0.60
N GLY A 7 9.19 17.41 0.89
CA GLY A 7 8.34 17.33 2.08
C GLY A 7 7.17 16.39 1.87
N MET A 8 6.49 15.99 2.96
CA MET A 8 5.28 15.16 2.87
C MET A 8 4.22 15.61 3.85
N ILE A 9 2.96 15.51 3.44
CA ILE A 9 1.77 15.56 4.29
C ILE A 9 0.88 14.36 3.98
N SER A 10 0.19 13.84 4.99
CA SER A 10 -0.67 12.67 4.86
C SER A 10 -1.79 12.70 5.89
N SER A 11 -2.95 12.14 5.55
CA SER A 11 -4.02 11.86 6.52
C SER A 11 -3.80 10.56 7.32
N TYR A 12 -2.84 9.74 6.92
CA TYR A 12 -2.40 8.60 7.73
C TYR A 12 -1.61 9.10 8.94
N ARG A 13 -2.14 8.84 10.13
CA ARG A 13 -1.54 9.31 11.39
C ARG A 13 -0.08 8.86 11.52
N GLY A 14 0.80 9.83 11.70
CA GLY A 14 2.21 9.64 11.99
C GLY A 14 3.04 9.18 10.78
N LEU A 15 2.50 9.21 9.58
CA LEU A 15 3.27 8.85 8.39
C LEU A 15 4.37 9.89 8.14
N GLU A 16 4.03 11.17 8.18
CA GLU A 16 4.97 12.27 8.01
C GLU A 16 6.00 12.39 9.13
N THR A 17 5.67 11.90 10.34
CA THR A 17 6.59 11.91 11.49
C THR A 17 7.53 10.71 11.54
N ARG A 18 7.36 9.73 10.64
CA ARG A 18 8.21 8.54 10.51
C ARG A 18 9.09 8.64 9.27
N ALA A 19 9.82 9.73 9.15
CA ALA A 19 10.72 9.94 8.01
C ALA A 19 11.76 8.82 7.86
N ASP A 20 12.25 8.27 8.97
CA ASP A 20 13.15 7.12 9.03
C ASP A 20 12.60 5.90 8.29
N TRP A 21 11.32 5.63 8.39
CA TRP A 21 10.67 4.54 7.65
C TRP A 21 10.81 4.69 6.13
N LEU A 22 10.62 5.89 5.58
CA LEU A 22 10.86 6.16 4.16
C LEU A 22 12.36 6.13 3.81
N TRP A 23 13.22 6.56 4.72
CA TRP A 23 14.66 6.53 4.53
C TRP A 23 15.21 5.11 4.39
N GLN A 24 14.60 4.14 5.05
CA GLN A 24 14.94 2.73 4.86
C GLN A 24 14.64 2.22 3.44
N GLN A 25 13.78 2.92 2.68
CA GLN A 25 13.35 2.53 1.35
C GLN A 25 14.18 3.19 0.23
N THR A 26 15.27 3.86 0.55
CA THR A 26 16.22 4.45 -0.40
C THR A 26 17.53 3.67 -0.47
N PRO A 27 18.20 3.65 -1.63
CA PRO A 27 19.50 2.98 -1.79
C PRO A 27 20.62 3.70 -1.04
N HIS A 28 20.46 4.97 -0.72
CA HIS A 28 21.42 5.78 0.00
C HIS A 28 20.87 6.23 1.35
N GLN A 29 21.78 6.48 2.30
CA GLN A 29 21.41 6.96 3.64
C GLN A 29 20.66 8.30 3.59
N PHE A 30 19.93 8.57 4.67
CA PHE A 30 19.21 9.84 4.89
C PHE A 30 18.12 10.17 3.87
N GLY A 31 17.51 9.14 3.27
CA GLY A 31 16.39 9.33 2.34
C GLY A 31 16.78 9.88 0.97
N VAL A 32 18.04 9.67 0.55
CA VAL A 32 18.56 10.20 -0.72
C VAL A 32 18.31 9.19 -1.84
N TRP A 33 17.77 9.68 -2.96
CA TRP A 33 17.67 8.97 -4.24
C TRP A 33 17.91 9.94 -5.40
N GLY A 34 18.95 9.71 -6.21
CA GLY A 34 19.31 10.63 -7.29
C GLY A 34 19.53 12.06 -6.79
N ASN A 35 18.82 13.02 -7.33
CA ASN A 35 18.86 14.44 -6.95
C ASN A 35 17.84 14.83 -5.86
N MET A 36 17.17 13.85 -5.25
CA MET A 36 16.12 14.08 -4.27
C MET A 36 16.53 13.56 -2.89
N GLN A 37 16.13 14.28 -1.86
CA GLN A 37 16.15 13.84 -0.47
C GLN A 37 14.75 13.96 0.14
N MET A 38 14.25 12.84 0.67
CA MET A 38 12.97 12.81 1.40
C MET A 38 13.15 13.38 2.81
N GLN A 39 12.52 14.51 3.09
CA GLN A 39 12.49 15.16 4.40
C GLN A 39 11.04 15.53 4.73
N SER A 40 10.25 14.56 5.19
CA SER A 40 8.79 14.70 5.36
C SER A 40 8.38 15.97 6.11
N LEU A 41 9.12 16.37 7.15
CA LEU A 41 8.84 17.54 7.99
C LEU A 41 9.59 18.82 7.58
N ALA A 42 10.26 18.84 6.44
CA ALA A 42 10.92 20.05 5.97
C ALA A 42 9.97 21.26 5.98
N THR A 43 10.39 22.36 6.56
CA THR A 43 9.56 23.57 6.69
C THR A 43 9.45 24.36 5.40
N LYS A 44 10.45 24.25 4.52
CA LYS A 44 10.52 24.89 3.21
C LYS A 44 11.08 23.90 2.19
N PRO A 45 10.35 22.84 1.83
CA PRO A 45 10.81 21.88 0.85
C PRO A 45 10.77 22.48 -0.57
N ASP A 46 11.59 21.94 -1.48
CA ASP A 46 11.52 22.28 -2.91
C ASP A 46 10.26 21.72 -3.58
N PHE A 47 9.85 20.51 -3.15
CA PHE A 47 8.65 19.80 -3.60
C PHE A 47 7.84 19.32 -2.40
N LEU A 48 6.53 19.10 -2.60
CA LEU A 48 5.65 18.60 -1.54
C LEU A 48 4.81 17.42 -2.06
N LEU A 49 4.89 16.28 -1.37
CA LEU A 49 4.06 15.12 -1.59
C LEU A 49 2.86 15.14 -0.65
N MET A 50 1.65 15.23 -1.19
CA MET A 50 0.38 14.97 -0.51
C MET A 50 0.02 13.49 -0.72
N TYR A 51 0.46 12.64 0.19
CA TYR A 51 0.31 11.18 0.09
C TYR A 51 -0.91 10.72 0.86
N GLN A 52 -1.94 10.25 0.18
CA GLN A 52 -3.23 9.90 0.79
C GLN A 52 -3.70 11.01 1.75
N PHE A 53 -3.91 12.19 1.20
CA PHE A 53 -4.38 13.34 1.98
C PHE A 53 -5.87 13.55 1.74
N ASP A 54 -6.67 13.53 2.82
CA ASP A 54 -8.09 13.80 2.78
C ASP A 54 -8.35 15.29 2.99
N PHE A 55 -8.84 15.95 1.96
CA PHE A 55 -9.19 17.36 2.04
C PHE A 55 -10.39 17.57 2.97
N PRO A 56 -10.40 18.67 3.74
CA PRO A 56 -11.53 19.01 4.58
C PRO A 56 -12.82 19.10 3.76
N GLN A 57 -13.85 18.38 4.18
CA GLN A 57 -15.18 18.54 3.62
C GLN A 57 -15.84 19.79 4.21
N ALA A 58 -16.64 20.51 3.41
CA ALA A 58 -17.46 21.58 3.93
C ALA A 58 -18.36 21.03 5.03
N ALA A 59 -18.35 21.67 6.21
CA ALA A 59 -19.23 21.26 7.28
C ALA A 59 -20.68 21.28 6.76
N PRO A 60 -21.49 20.22 6.99
CA PRO A 60 -22.90 20.25 6.62
C PRO A 60 -23.53 21.50 7.21
N GLN A 61 -24.36 22.21 6.45
CA GLN A 61 -25.05 23.40 6.92
C GLN A 61 -25.76 23.06 8.24
N LYS A 62 -25.32 23.72 9.32
CA LYS A 62 -25.86 23.47 10.65
C LYS A 62 -27.35 23.78 10.62
N SER A 63 -28.18 22.79 10.91
CA SER A 63 -29.55 23.04 11.30
C SER A 63 -29.52 23.88 12.61
N TRP A 64 -30.46 24.82 12.76
CA TRP A 64 -30.58 25.65 13.96
C TRP A 64 -30.67 24.83 15.27
N LEU A 65 -31.06 23.56 15.17
CA LEU A 65 -31.12 22.60 16.28
C LEU A 65 -29.75 22.10 16.75
N ASP A 66 -28.69 22.20 15.92
CA ASP A 66 -27.35 21.74 16.27
C ASP A 66 -26.57 22.75 17.14
N SER A 67 -27.09 23.98 17.28
CA SER A 67 -26.47 25.03 18.08
C SER A 67 -26.47 24.72 19.58
N PHE A 68 -27.30 23.78 20.08
CA PHE A 68 -27.40 23.37 21.48
C PHE A 68 -26.48 22.19 21.85
N ARG A 69 -25.84 21.49 20.90
CA ARG A 69 -24.87 20.46 21.20
C ARG A 69 -23.47 21.05 21.19
N LYS A 70 -22.78 21.08 22.32
CA LYS A 70 -21.36 21.36 22.46
C LYS A 70 -20.56 20.28 21.72
N GLN A 71 -20.54 20.31 20.39
CA GLN A 71 -19.55 19.56 19.62
C GLN A 71 -18.22 20.32 19.65
N ARG A 72 -17.15 19.64 20.04
CA ARG A 72 -15.77 20.15 19.83
C ARG A 72 -15.68 20.58 18.37
N GLN A 73 -15.53 21.86 18.11
CA GLN A 73 -15.22 22.38 16.78
C GLN A 73 -13.94 21.68 16.33
N LYS A 74 -14.05 20.82 15.32
CA LYS A 74 -12.87 20.43 14.57
C LYS A 74 -12.34 21.72 13.97
N SER A 75 -11.13 22.12 14.33
CA SER A 75 -10.44 23.25 13.71
C SER A 75 -10.48 23.07 12.20
N VAL A 76 -10.97 24.06 11.48
CA VAL A 76 -10.91 24.06 10.01
C VAL A 76 -9.42 24.03 9.65
N VAL A 77 -8.94 22.93 9.10
CA VAL A 77 -7.57 22.80 8.64
C VAL A 77 -7.41 23.76 7.47
N ASN A 78 -6.57 24.78 7.63
CA ASN A 78 -6.20 25.65 6.53
C ASN A 78 -5.18 24.92 5.64
N VAL A 79 -5.62 24.47 4.47
CA VAL A 79 -4.77 23.73 3.52
C VAL A 79 -3.58 24.56 3.08
N ASP A 80 -3.75 25.87 2.84
CA ASP A 80 -2.67 26.74 2.39
C ASP A 80 -1.49 26.76 3.37
N SER A 81 -1.77 26.69 4.68
CA SER A 81 -0.71 26.63 5.70
C SER A 81 0.09 25.32 5.65
N LEU A 82 -0.50 24.24 5.14
CA LEU A 82 0.17 22.95 5.00
C LEU A 82 1.09 22.88 3.78
N LEU A 83 0.87 23.75 2.78
CA LEU A 83 1.66 23.74 1.53
C LEU A 83 3.09 24.29 1.71
N ARG A 84 3.42 24.86 2.86
CA ARG A 84 4.78 25.30 3.24
C ARG A 84 5.41 26.27 2.23
N GLY A 85 4.58 27.01 1.46
CA GLY A 85 5.04 27.96 0.45
C GLY A 85 5.55 27.32 -0.86
N VAL A 86 5.30 26.03 -1.06
CA VAL A 86 5.65 25.33 -2.31
C VAL A 86 4.70 25.74 -3.42
N ASN A 87 5.24 26.04 -4.60
CA ASN A 87 4.45 26.38 -5.77
C ASN A 87 3.64 25.17 -6.26
N LYS A 88 2.45 25.43 -6.78
CA LYS A 88 1.49 24.42 -7.23
C LYS A 88 2.11 23.35 -8.14
N GLU A 89 2.95 23.75 -9.10
CA GLU A 89 3.58 22.87 -10.11
C GLU A 89 4.54 21.83 -9.47
N ARG A 90 4.95 22.08 -8.22
CA ARG A 90 5.85 21.21 -7.44
C ARG A 90 5.13 20.49 -6.30
N ILE A 91 3.80 20.54 -6.28
CA ILE A 91 2.96 19.80 -5.32
C ILE A 91 2.35 18.61 -6.04
N ILE A 92 2.57 17.44 -5.45
CA ILE A 92 2.16 16.13 -5.98
C ILE A 92 1.07 15.59 -5.06
N TYR A 93 -0.05 15.16 -5.61
CA TYR A 93 -1.08 14.44 -4.89
C TYR A 93 -1.14 12.99 -5.38
N LEU A 94 -0.91 12.04 -4.47
CA LEU A 94 -1.05 10.61 -4.73
C LEU A 94 -2.12 10.02 -3.81
N LEU A 95 -3.26 9.65 -4.39
CA LEU A 95 -4.26 8.83 -3.72
C LEU A 95 -3.80 7.37 -3.75
N ARG A 96 -4.08 6.62 -2.70
CA ARG A 96 -3.62 5.24 -2.54
C ARG A 96 -4.75 4.24 -2.34
N GLU A 97 -5.86 4.66 -1.74
CA GLU A 97 -6.99 3.78 -1.47
C GLU A 97 -7.72 3.41 -2.78
N PRO A 98 -8.26 2.18 -2.85
CA PRO A 98 -9.03 1.75 -4.03
C PRO A 98 -10.39 2.46 -4.09
N PRO A 99 -11.01 2.57 -5.26
CA PRO A 99 -12.31 3.21 -5.45
C PRO A 99 -13.45 2.29 -5.01
N LEU A 100 -13.55 2.02 -3.70
CA LEU A 100 -14.67 1.28 -3.13
C LEU A 100 -15.95 2.14 -3.24
N ASP A 101 -17.10 1.51 -3.52
CA ASP A 101 -18.37 2.21 -3.75
C ASP A 101 -18.72 3.18 -2.62
N GLU A 102 -18.41 2.79 -1.37
CA GLU A 102 -18.72 3.59 -0.18
C GLU A 102 -17.84 4.84 -0.01
N ILE A 103 -16.74 4.97 -0.78
CA ILE A 103 -15.79 6.09 -0.67
C ILE A 103 -15.58 6.86 -1.97
N VAL A 104 -16.23 6.47 -3.07
CA VAL A 104 -16.07 7.13 -4.40
C VAL A 104 -16.37 8.63 -4.32
N GLU A 105 -17.38 9.05 -3.58
CA GLU A 105 -17.70 10.47 -3.41
C GLU A 105 -16.58 11.24 -2.70
N ILE A 106 -15.97 10.63 -1.68
CA ILE A 106 -14.82 11.22 -0.95
C ILE A 106 -13.60 11.28 -1.88
N THR A 107 -13.37 10.25 -2.66
CA THR A 107 -12.29 10.18 -3.64
C THR A 107 -12.43 11.30 -4.68
N ASN A 108 -13.61 11.45 -5.27
CA ASN A 108 -13.89 12.52 -6.24
C ASN A 108 -13.73 13.91 -5.63
N HIS A 109 -14.23 14.12 -4.38
CA HIS A 109 -14.01 15.36 -3.67
C HIS A 109 -12.51 15.65 -3.50
N ASN A 110 -11.72 14.66 -3.08
CA ASN A 110 -10.28 14.82 -2.89
C ASN A 110 -9.58 15.21 -4.21
N TYR A 111 -9.90 14.57 -5.33
CA TYR A 111 -9.35 14.96 -6.64
C TYR A 111 -9.73 16.39 -7.06
N GLN A 112 -10.99 16.79 -6.87
CA GLN A 112 -11.42 18.15 -7.17
C GLN A 112 -10.72 19.21 -6.32
N GLN A 113 -10.50 18.91 -5.04
CA GLN A 113 -9.75 19.82 -4.17
C GLN A 113 -8.26 19.84 -4.54
N ALA A 114 -7.66 18.67 -4.82
CA ALA A 114 -6.26 18.58 -5.23
C ALA A 114 -5.95 19.42 -6.47
N GLN A 115 -6.87 19.52 -7.44
CA GLN A 115 -6.71 20.35 -8.64
C GLN A 115 -6.44 21.83 -8.34
N LYS A 116 -6.88 22.33 -7.19
CA LYS A 116 -6.64 23.71 -6.78
C LYS A 116 -5.20 23.94 -6.35
N TYR A 117 -4.59 22.94 -5.75
CA TYR A 117 -3.32 23.06 -5.01
C TYR A 117 -2.15 22.32 -5.66
N CYS A 118 -2.42 21.30 -6.45
CA CYS A 118 -1.39 20.38 -6.96
C CYS A 118 -1.22 20.51 -8.47
N GLY A 119 0.03 20.41 -8.93
CA GLY A 119 0.38 20.36 -10.35
C GLY A 119 0.31 18.95 -10.93
N TYR A 120 0.48 17.93 -10.08
CA TYR A 120 0.34 16.53 -10.46
C TYR A 120 -0.63 15.81 -9.52
N ILE A 121 -1.56 15.05 -10.08
CA ILE A 121 -2.61 14.35 -9.31
C ILE A 121 -2.82 12.98 -9.92
N SER A 122 -2.58 11.93 -9.14
CA SER A 122 -2.74 10.55 -9.58
C SER A 122 -3.39 9.68 -8.52
N GLY A 123 -4.00 8.60 -8.97
CA GLY A 123 -4.62 7.58 -8.14
C GLY A 123 -4.92 6.29 -8.90
N PRO A 124 -5.19 5.19 -8.18
CA PRO A 124 -5.38 3.86 -8.75
C PRO A 124 -6.82 3.62 -9.21
N ASP A 125 -7.40 4.58 -9.93
CA ASP A 125 -8.78 4.51 -10.43
C ASP A 125 -8.96 5.33 -11.71
N ASP A 126 -10.06 5.06 -12.43
CA ASP A 126 -10.38 5.71 -13.70
C ASP A 126 -10.92 7.13 -13.52
N PHE A 127 -11.19 7.58 -12.29
CA PHE A 127 -11.66 8.93 -11.96
C PHE A 127 -10.50 9.89 -11.70
N ALA A 128 -9.30 9.36 -11.46
CA ALA A 128 -8.12 10.16 -11.22
C ALA A 128 -7.79 11.05 -12.42
N PRO A 129 -7.35 12.31 -12.23
CA PRO A 129 -6.86 13.15 -13.32
C PRO A 129 -5.72 12.48 -14.12
N THR A 130 -4.89 11.71 -13.46
CA THR A 130 -3.89 10.82 -14.09
C THR A 130 -4.05 9.43 -13.48
N PRO A 131 -4.88 8.54 -14.10
CA PRO A 131 -5.00 7.17 -13.65
C PRO A 131 -3.67 6.42 -13.76
N ASP A 132 -3.20 5.87 -12.65
CA ASP A 132 -1.95 5.10 -12.62
C ASP A 132 -1.92 4.18 -11.39
N TYR A 133 -1.10 3.12 -11.47
CA TYR A 133 -0.81 2.32 -10.29
C TYR A 133 -0.07 3.14 -9.24
N MET A 134 -0.25 2.79 -7.97
CA MET A 134 0.47 3.48 -6.90
C MET A 134 1.90 2.94 -6.78
N PRO A 135 2.90 3.83 -6.76
CA PRO A 135 4.28 3.42 -6.54
C PRO A 135 4.43 2.58 -5.29
N ALA A 136 5.32 1.59 -5.34
CA ALA A 136 5.50 0.63 -4.27
C ALA A 136 6.16 1.25 -3.04
N ILE A 137 5.61 0.94 -1.89
CA ILE A 137 6.24 1.08 -0.59
C ILE A 137 5.96 -0.19 0.20
N TRP A 138 6.83 -0.52 1.16
CA TRP A 138 6.66 -1.69 2.01
C TRP A 138 6.52 -1.33 3.49
N TYR A 139 5.90 -2.23 4.25
CA TYR A 139 5.53 -1.99 5.66
C TYR A 139 6.19 -2.95 6.64
N HIS A 140 7.39 -3.41 6.33
CA HIS A 140 8.26 -4.13 7.25
C HIS A 140 9.57 -3.36 7.47
N SER A 141 10.36 -3.77 8.46
CA SER A 141 11.51 -2.97 8.93
C SER A 141 12.81 -3.20 8.15
N ASN A 142 12.80 -4.02 7.10
CA ASN A 142 14.00 -4.26 6.30
C ASN A 142 14.31 -3.05 5.42
N SER A 143 15.60 -2.69 5.35
CA SER A 143 16.06 -1.62 4.49
C SER A 143 16.10 -2.01 3.02
N PHE A 144 16.17 -1.02 2.14
CA PHE A 144 16.40 -1.23 0.71
C PHE A 144 17.65 -2.09 0.48
N GLN A 145 18.74 -1.78 1.16
CA GLN A 145 20.01 -2.49 1.01
C GLN A 145 19.90 -3.95 1.46
N ASP A 146 19.31 -4.19 2.64
CA ASP A 146 19.07 -5.56 3.10
C ASP A 146 18.25 -6.37 2.09
N LEU A 147 17.15 -5.79 1.60
CA LEU A 147 16.29 -6.46 0.64
C LEU A 147 16.96 -6.69 -0.71
N ASN A 148 17.80 -5.76 -1.15
CA ASN A 148 18.51 -5.85 -2.43
C ASN A 148 19.55 -6.97 -2.43
N GLU A 149 20.22 -7.18 -1.31
CA GLU A 149 21.36 -8.12 -1.19
C GLU A 149 20.94 -9.48 -0.60
N MET A 150 19.80 -9.55 0.08
CA MET A 150 19.36 -10.72 0.83
C MET A 150 19.01 -11.90 -0.10
N PRO A 151 19.63 -13.07 0.13
CA PRO A 151 19.20 -14.31 -0.51
C PRO A 151 17.83 -14.76 0.03
N PRO A 152 17.18 -15.74 -0.62
CA PRO A 152 15.94 -16.30 -0.09
C PRO A 152 16.14 -16.79 1.35
N PRO A 153 15.32 -16.34 2.32
CA PRO A 153 15.38 -16.85 3.68
C PRO A 153 14.97 -18.32 3.73
N GLN A 154 15.41 -19.02 4.77
CA GLN A 154 14.99 -20.40 4.99
C GLN A 154 13.48 -20.48 5.14
N LYS A 155 12.84 -21.31 4.33
CA LYS A 155 11.42 -21.58 4.39
C LYS A 155 11.14 -22.79 5.28
N VAL A 156 10.21 -22.66 6.21
CA VAL A 156 9.92 -23.70 7.23
C VAL A 156 8.44 -24.05 7.33
N ALA A 157 7.57 -23.26 6.72
CA ALA A 157 6.12 -23.45 6.78
C ALA A 157 5.45 -23.22 5.42
N PRO A 158 4.31 -23.88 5.13
CA PRO A 158 3.70 -23.82 3.81
C PRO A 158 3.15 -22.43 3.49
N CYS A 159 2.26 -21.89 4.30
CA CYS A 159 1.49 -20.70 3.93
C CYS A 159 1.21 -19.79 5.12
N SER A 160 1.16 -18.49 4.86
CA SER A 160 0.68 -17.49 5.81
C SER A 160 -0.32 -16.53 5.18
N TRP A 161 -1.09 -15.87 6.02
CA TRP A 161 -1.95 -14.74 5.64
C TRP A 161 -1.86 -13.63 6.68
N ILE A 162 -1.50 -12.44 6.24
CA ILE A 162 -1.52 -11.23 7.06
C ILE A 162 -2.69 -10.37 6.60
N THR A 163 -3.71 -10.20 7.43
CA THR A 163 -4.89 -9.42 7.10
C THR A 163 -5.42 -8.65 8.30
N SER A 164 -6.33 -7.71 8.10
CA SER A 164 -6.98 -6.94 9.18
C SER A 164 -8.45 -7.32 9.32
N GLY A 165 -9.01 -7.11 10.50
CA GLY A 165 -10.44 -7.26 10.76
C GLY A 165 -11.29 -6.05 10.37
N ILE A 166 -10.78 -5.18 9.48
CA ILE A 166 -11.57 -4.03 8.98
C ILE A 166 -12.77 -4.56 8.21
N SER A 167 -13.97 -4.08 8.57
CA SER A 167 -15.28 -4.53 8.07
C SER A 167 -16.21 -3.36 7.72
N ARG A 168 -15.67 -2.33 7.04
CA ARG A 168 -16.40 -1.09 6.74
C ARG A 168 -17.17 -1.13 5.43
N THR A 169 -16.83 -2.01 4.51
CA THR A 169 -17.36 -2.07 3.14
C THR A 169 -17.75 -3.50 2.78
N ALA A 170 -18.56 -3.67 1.74
CA ALA A 170 -18.96 -4.99 1.24
C ALA A 170 -17.73 -5.87 0.87
N LYS A 171 -16.71 -5.28 0.26
CA LYS A 171 -15.46 -5.98 -0.10
C LYS A 171 -14.66 -6.42 1.14
N HIS A 172 -14.69 -5.65 2.21
CA HIS A 172 -14.09 -6.07 3.48
C HIS A 172 -14.83 -7.29 4.08
N HIS A 173 -16.16 -7.29 4.04
CA HIS A 173 -16.96 -8.43 4.51
C HIS A 173 -16.67 -9.67 3.67
N GLN A 174 -16.67 -9.57 2.34
CA GLN A 174 -16.33 -10.67 1.46
C GLN A 174 -14.99 -11.34 1.81
N ARG A 175 -13.96 -10.52 2.09
CA ARG A 175 -12.64 -11.03 2.50
C ARG A 175 -12.69 -11.75 3.85
N LEU A 176 -13.46 -11.24 4.82
CA LEU A 176 -13.60 -11.86 6.14
C LEU A 176 -14.43 -13.15 6.08
N ASP A 177 -15.46 -13.20 5.26
CA ASP A 177 -16.26 -14.41 5.01
C ASP A 177 -15.40 -15.49 4.36
N PHE A 178 -14.55 -15.09 3.40
CA PHE A 178 -13.57 -15.99 2.81
C PHE A 178 -12.57 -16.53 3.83
N LEU A 179 -12.09 -15.68 4.75
CA LEU A 179 -11.22 -16.11 5.85
C LEU A 179 -11.91 -17.19 6.71
N GLN A 180 -13.16 -16.97 7.09
CA GLN A 180 -13.91 -17.94 7.88
C GLN A 180 -14.08 -19.27 7.13
N SER A 181 -14.43 -19.24 5.86
CA SER A 181 -14.57 -20.42 5.01
C SER A 181 -13.24 -21.17 4.85
N LEU A 182 -12.14 -20.44 4.63
CA LEU A 182 -10.82 -21.02 4.50
C LEU A 182 -10.37 -21.72 5.80
N GLN A 183 -10.59 -21.11 6.96
CA GLN A 183 -10.28 -21.75 8.25
C GLN A 183 -11.15 -22.99 8.52
N SER A 184 -12.40 -22.99 8.05
CA SER A 184 -13.32 -24.12 8.19
C SER A 184 -12.97 -25.28 7.26
N SER A 185 -12.25 -25.03 6.17
CA SER A 185 -11.85 -26.05 5.18
C SER A 185 -10.76 -27.02 5.66
N GLY A 186 -10.13 -26.74 6.81
CA GLY A 186 -9.05 -27.56 7.35
C GLY A 186 -7.67 -27.35 6.71
N ILE A 187 -7.53 -26.38 5.81
CA ILE A 187 -6.22 -25.99 5.24
C ILE A 187 -5.36 -25.40 6.34
N LYS A 188 -4.12 -25.84 6.42
CA LYS A 188 -3.15 -25.32 7.39
C LYS A 188 -2.47 -24.08 6.83
N PHE A 189 -2.68 -22.94 7.48
CA PHE A 189 -1.96 -21.71 7.25
C PHE A 189 -1.87 -20.91 8.55
N ASP A 190 -0.83 -20.09 8.68
CA ASP A 190 -0.70 -19.17 9.79
C ASP A 190 -1.38 -17.85 9.51
N LEU A 191 -2.24 -17.42 10.42
CA LEU A 191 -3.02 -16.19 10.32
C LEU A 191 -2.49 -15.14 11.29
N TYR A 192 -2.13 -13.99 10.74
CA TYR A 192 -1.71 -12.82 11.51
C TYR A 192 -2.57 -11.60 11.16
N GLY A 193 -2.71 -10.69 12.12
CA GLY A 193 -3.40 -9.44 11.85
C GLY A 193 -4.02 -8.77 13.06
N ARG A 194 -4.49 -7.55 12.84
CA ARG A 194 -5.08 -6.71 13.90
C ARG A 194 -6.59 -6.71 13.78
N ASN A 195 -7.27 -6.62 14.93
CA ASN A 195 -8.74 -6.49 15.02
C ASN A 195 -9.49 -7.59 14.24
N LEU A 196 -8.92 -8.78 14.13
CA LEU A 196 -9.60 -9.91 13.52
C LEU A 196 -10.82 -10.32 14.35
N PRO A 197 -11.87 -10.92 13.74
CA PRO A 197 -13.02 -11.46 14.47
C PRO A 197 -12.57 -12.42 15.57
N GLU A 198 -13.28 -12.47 16.69
CA GLU A 198 -12.97 -13.38 17.80
C GLU A 198 -13.02 -14.86 17.39
N SER A 199 -13.85 -15.19 16.41
CA SER A 199 -13.91 -16.53 15.80
C SER A 199 -12.67 -16.92 15.00
N ALA A 200 -11.85 -15.96 14.59
CA ALA A 200 -10.65 -16.22 13.79
C ALA A 200 -9.53 -16.83 14.65
N LYS A 201 -9.03 -18.00 14.24
CA LYS A 201 -7.91 -18.67 14.89
C LYS A 201 -6.60 -18.00 14.44
N LYS A 202 -6.10 -17.05 15.24
CA LYS A 202 -4.83 -16.36 15.00
C LYS A 202 -3.64 -17.24 15.43
N SER A 203 -2.55 -17.20 14.64
CA SER A 203 -1.27 -17.86 14.99
C SER A 203 -0.43 -17.01 15.95
N GLY A 204 -0.74 -15.72 16.08
CA GLY A 204 -0.05 -14.81 16.99
C GLY A 204 -0.15 -13.35 16.56
N GLU A 205 0.65 -12.51 17.21
CA GLU A 205 0.81 -11.10 16.87
C GLU A 205 2.21 -10.82 16.33
N LEU A 206 2.33 -9.91 15.39
CA LEU A 206 3.58 -9.55 14.73
C LEU A 206 3.97 -8.12 15.10
N GLY A 207 5.16 -7.93 15.64
CA GLY A 207 5.80 -6.62 15.73
C GLY A 207 6.34 -6.14 14.37
N ASN A 208 6.72 -7.08 13.50
CA ASN A 208 7.19 -6.83 12.15
C ASN A 208 6.54 -7.85 11.19
N LYS A 209 5.89 -7.37 10.13
CA LYS A 209 5.23 -8.19 9.10
C LYS A 209 6.20 -9.20 8.46
N TRP A 210 7.47 -8.88 8.38
CA TRP A 210 8.50 -9.75 7.83
C TRP A 210 8.44 -11.18 8.40
N TYR A 211 8.28 -11.31 9.70
CA TYR A 211 8.26 -12.62 10.37
C TYR A 211 7.01 -13.45 10.07
N GLY A 212 5.97 -12.81 9.58
CA GLY A 212 4.76 -13.50 9.11
C GLY A 212 4.80 -13.87 7.62
N MET A 213 5.90 -13.60 6.92
CA MET A 213 6.06 -13.90 5.50
C MET A 213 7.37 -14.64 5.21
N ALA A 214 8.50 -14.14 5.64
CA ALA A 214 9.82 -14.66 5.30
C ALA A 214 10.00 -16.18 5.50
N PRO A 215 9.49 -16.82 6.58
CA PRO A 215 9.64 -18.25 6.78
C PRO A 215 8.64 -19.11 5.97
N TYR A 216 7.75 -18.51 5.17
CA TYR A 216 6.71 -19.23 4.44
C TYR A 216 7.02 -19.33 2.94
N TYR A 217 6.69 -20.47 2.33
CA TYR A 217 6.76 -20.64 0.87
C TYR A 217 5.74 -19.76 0.19
N TYR A 218 4.49 -19.75 0.69
CA TYR A 218 3.36 -19.01 0.12
C TYR A 218 2.84 -17.96 1.09
N ASN A 219 2.30 -16.88 0.53
CA ASN A 219 1.55 -15.89 1.31
C ASN A 219 0.28 -15.51 0.57
N LEU A 220 -0.86 -15.49 1.28
CA LEU A 220 -2.11 -15.03 0.71
C LEU A 220 -2.11 -13.50 0.64
N ALA A 221 -1.93 -12.98 -0.56
CA ALA A 221 -1.96 -11.55 -0.85
C ALA A 221 -3.32 -11.18 -1.44
N ILE A 222 -4.32 -10.97 -0.57
CA ILE A 222 -5.70 -10.72 -0.97
C ILE A 222 -6.00 -9.24 -0.85
N GLU A 223 -6.26 -8.59 -2.00
CA GLU A 223 -6.64 -7.18 -2.06
C GLU A 223 -8.09 -6.96 -1.63
N ASN A 224 -8.38 -5.73 -1.19
CA ASN A 224 -9.74 -5.31 -0.88
C ASN A 224 -10.53 -4.95 -2.15
N TYR A 225 -9.87 -4.84 -3.30
CA TYR A 225 -10.46 -4.42 -4.55
C TYR A 225 -9.71 -5.06 -5.73
N ALA A 226 -10.45 -5.56 -6.73
CA ALA A 226 -9.87 -6.26 -7.88
C ALA A 226 -10.48 -5.84 -9.22
N ASP A 227 -11.40 -4.85 -9.22
CA ASP A 227 -12.31 -4.61 -10.33
C ASP A 227 -11.80 -3.54 -11.31
N ASN A 228 -10.56 -3.01 -11.15
CA ASN A 228 -9.97 -2.05 -12.09
C ASN A 228 -8.53 -2.43 -12.52
N ASN A 229 -8.00 -1.66 -13.45
CA ASN A 229 -6.70 -1.88 -14.07
C ASN A 229 -5.50 -1.29 -13.33
N TRP A 230 -5.72 -0.62 -12.17
CA TRP A 230 -4.72 0.23 -11.53
C TRP A 230 -4.34 -0.21 -10.13
N TYR A 231 -5.31 -0.75 -9.37
CA TYR A 231 -5.11 -1.00 -7.96
C TYR A 231 -4.23 -2.23 -7.71
N VAL A 232 -3.16 -1.98 -6.99
CA VAL A 232 -2.26 -2.98 -6.40
C VAL A 232 -1.65 -2.37 -5.14
N SER A 233 -1.50 -3.14 -4.09
CA SER A 233 -1.05 -2.62 -2.80
C SER A 233 0.18 -3.34 -2.24
N GLU A 234 0.60 -2.87 -1.07
CA GLU A 234 1.72 -3.46 -0.33
C GLU A 234 1.56 -4.94 -0.03
N LYS A 235 0.38 -5.50 -0.11
CA LYS A 235 0.18 -6.94 0.15
C LYS A 235 0.96 -7.80 -0.82
N LEU A 236 1.00 -7.39 -2.08
CA LEU A 236 1.78 -8.07 -3.11
C LEU A 236 3.27 -7.76 -2.96
N TRP A 237 3.61 -6.49 -2.73
CA TRP A 237 5.00 -6.07 -2.61
C TRP A 237 5.70 -6.67 -1.40
N ASP A 238 5.08 -6.59 -0.20
CA ASP A 238 5.64 -7.14 1.04
C ASP A 238 5.87 -8.66 0.92
N SER A 239 4.95 -9.37 0.27
CA SER A 239 5.04 -10.81 0.07
C SER A 239 6.22 -11.19 -0.84
N LEU A 240 6.36 -10.53 -1.98
CA LEU A 240 7.47 -10.76 -2.92
C LEU A 240 8.82 -10.36 -2.31
N LEU A 241 8.89 -9.20 -1.65
CA LEU A 241 10.11 -8.75 -0.98
C LEU A 241 10.56 -9.75 0.10
N ALA A 242 9.62 -10.43 0.75
CA ALA A 242 9.90 -11.51 1.71
C ALA A 242 10.22 -12.86 1.05
N TRP A 243 10.40 -12.92 -0.26
CA TRP A 243 10.67 -14.16 -1.01
C TRP A 243 9.53 -15.19 -0.91
N CYS A 244 8.30 -14.79 -0.62
CA CYS A 244 7.15 -15.67 -0.77
C CYS A 244 6.71 -15.74 -2.23
N LEU A 245 6.11 -16.85 -2.63
CA LEU A 245 5.27 -16.88 -3.84
C LEU A 245 3.86 -16.43 -3.43
N PRO A 246 3.42 -15.21 -3.82
CA PRO A 246 2.09 -14.74 -3.46
C PRO A 246 1.01 -15.57 -4.15
N ILE A 247 -0.01 -16.00 -3.40
CA ILE A 247 -1.30 -16.41 -3.95
C ILE A 247 -2.16 -15.15 -3.93
N TYR A 248 -2.25 -14.50 -5.10
CA TYR A 248 -2.73 -13.12 -5.22
C TYR A 248 -4.15 -13.04 -5.74
N TYR A 249 -5.02 -12.37 -4.98
CA TYR A 249 -6.34 -11.91 -5.43
C TYR A 249 -6.32 -10.40 -5.58
N GLY A 250 -6.47 -9.90 -6.80
CA GLY A 250 -6.42 -8.48 -7.11
C GLY A 250 -6.63 -8.22 -8.60
N GLY A 251 -6.64 -6.98 -9.01
CA GLY A 251 -6.83 -6.54 -10.37
C GLY A 251 -5.65 -6.87 -11.32
N PRO A 252 -5.81 -6.62 -12.62
CA PRO A 252 -4.79 -6.94 -13.65
C PRO A 252 -3.56 -6.02 -13.64
N ALA A 253 -3.50 -5.00 -12.77
CA ALA A 253 -2.32 -4.14 -12.62
C ALA A 253 -1.05 -4.96 -12.35
N ALA A 254 -1.14 -5.98 -11.50
CA ALA A 254 -0.01 -6.83 -11.15
C ALA A 254 0.64 -7.53 -12.36
N ASP A 255 -0.19 -7.99 -13.33
CA ASP A 255 0.32 -8.70 -14.53
C ASP A 255 1.11 -7.77 -15.46
N LYS A 256 0.82 -6.46 -15.43
CA LYS A 256 1.51 -5.45 -16.23
C LYS A 256 2.83 -5.01 -15.59
N LEU A 257 2.91 -5.09 -14.27
CA LEU A 257 4.02 -4.54 -13.49
C LEU A 257 5.10 -5.56 -13.17
N LEU A 258 4.74 -6.85 -13.11
CA LEU A 258 5.60 -7.93 -12.64
C LEU A 258 5.82 -9.01 -13.69
N PRO A 259 6.94 -9.74 -13.63
CA PRO A 259 7.20 -10.82 -14.56
C PRO A 259 6.24 -11.99 -14.38
N PRO A 260 5.87 -12.70 -15.46
CA PRO A 260 5.06 -13.91 -15.37
C PRO A 260 5.68 -14.93 -14.43
N GLY A 261 4.83 -15.59 -13.62
CA GLY A 261 5.27 -16.63 -12.68
C GLY A 261 5.76 -16.11 -11.34
N SER A 262 5.87 -14.79 -11.13
CA SER A 262 6.25 -14.23 -9.83
C SER A 262 5.15 -14.30 -8.78
N PHE A 263 3.92 -14.55 -9.16
CA PHE A 263 2.78 -14.78 -8.28
C PHE A 263 1.78 -15.74 -8.94
N LEU A 264 0.91 -16.32 -8.13
CA LEU A 264 -0.17 -17.20 -8.56
C LEU A 264 -1.50 -16.48 -8.44
N ARG A 265 -2.35 -16.52 -9.46
CA ARG A 265 -3.68 -15.93 -9.43
C ARG A 265 -4.63 -16.78 -8.60
N LEU A 266 -5.16 -16.23 -7.50
CA LEU A 266 -6.30 -16.80 -6.81
C LEU A 266 -7.56 -16.56 -7.65
N PRO A 267 -8.26 -17.61 -8.11
CA PRO A 267 -9.34 -17.46 -9.10
C PRO A 267 -10.57 -16.73 -8.53
N SER A 268 -10.88 -16.93 -7.25
CA SER A 268 -12.05 -16.35 -6.60
C SER A 268 -11.94 -16.43 -5.07
N LEU A 269 -12.81 -15.68 -4.36
CA LEU A 269 -12.94 -15.76 -2.91
C LEU A 269 -14.13 -16.68 -2.51
N ASP A 270 -14.08 -17.90 -2.95
CA ASP A 270 -15.10 -18.94 -2.74
C ASP A 270 -14.47 -20.34 -2.64
N GLU A 271 -15.27 -21.39 -2.78
CA GLU A 271 -14.83 -22.80 -2.74
C GLU A 271 -13.77 -23.14 -3.80
N LYS A 272 -13.81 -22.51 -4.98
CA LYS A 272 -12.79 -22.72 -6.02
C LYS A 272 -11.45 -22.15 -5.57
N GLY A 273 -11.45 -20.97 -4.98
CA GLY A 273 -10.24 -20.37 -4.41
C GLY A 273 -9.69 -21.23 -3.26
N ILE A 274 -10.55 -21.76 -2.39
CA ILE A 274 -10.15 -22.66 -1.32
C ILE A 274 -9.49 -23.94 -1.88
N ALA A 275 -10.11 -24.56 -2.87
CA ALA A 275 -9.57 -25.76 -3.53
C ALA A 275 -8.19 -25.48 -4.15
N TYR A 276 -8.05 -24.34 -4.83
CA TYR A 276 -6.78 -23.89 -5.42
C TYR A 276 -5.68 -23.68 -4.36
N ILE A 277 -6.00 -22.99 -3.26
CA ILE A 277 -5.03 -22.78 -2.15
C ILE A 277 -4.60 -24.15 -1.61
N LYS A 278 -5.53 -25.08 -1.39
CA LYS A 278 -5.24 -26.42 -0.89
C LYS A 278 -4.28 -27.18 -1.80
N GLU A 279 -4.52 -27.14 -3.10
CA GLU A 279 -3.67 -27.78 -4.10
C GLU A 279 -2.27 -27.20 -4.11
N VAL A 280 -2.16 -25.88 -4.26
CA VAL A 280 -0.87 -25.19 -4.39
C VAL A 280 -0.02 -25.32 -3.13
N THR A 281 -0.63 -25.20 -1.95
CA THR A 281 0.13 -25.24 -0.68
C THR A 281 0.45 -26.64 -0.18
N ALA A 282 0.04 -27.68 -0.91
CA ALA A 282 0.33 -29.08 -0.56
C ALA A 282 1.83 -29.41 -0.63
N THR A 283 2.54 -28.80 -1.57
CA THR A 283 4.00 -28.96 -1.74
C THR A 283 4.67 -27.58 -1.97
N PRO A 284 5.98 -27.44 -1.77
CA PRO A 284 6.71 -26.20 -2.10
C PRO A 284 7.10 -26.09 -3.59
N ASP A 285 6.69 -27.00 -4.46
CA ASP A 285 7.19 -27.13 -5.83
C ASP A 285 6.97 -25.86 -6.67
N ALA A 286 5.80 -25.24 -6.56
CA ALA A 286 5.49 -24.01 -7.28
C ALA A 286 6.40 -22.85 -6.84
N TRP A 287 6.76 -22.79 -5.56
CA TRP A 287 7.72 -21.79 -5.07
C TRP A 287 9.11 -22.02 -5.64
N TYR A 288 9.59 -23.27 -5.67
CA TYR A 288 10.89 -23.58 -6.26
C TYR A 288 10.95 -23.23 -7.76
N ALA A 289 9.88 -23.51 -8.50
CA ALA A 289 9.77 -23.16 -9.92
C ALA A 289 9.71 -21.64 -10.15
N ALA A 290 9.17 -20.87 -9.18
CA ALA A 290 9.00 -19.41 -9.30
C ALA A 290 10.22 -18.59 -8.83
N LYS A 291 11.26 -19.19 -8.27
CA LYS A 291 12.37 -18.47 -7.61
C LYS A 291 13.00 -17.36 -8.44
N ASP A 292 13.27 -17.61 -9.70
CA ASP A 292 13.89 -16.62 -10.59
C ASP A 292 12.92 -15.47 -10.90
N ALA A 293 11.63 -15.77 -11.11
CA ALA A 293 10.61 -14.75 -11.32
C ALA A 293 10.38 -13.91 -10.06
N ILE A 294 10.43 -14.51 -8.87
CA ILE A 294 10.37 -13.79 -7.59
C ILE A 294 11.59 -12.87 -7.46
N ALA A 295 12.80 -13.36 -7.79
CA ALA A 295 14.03 -12.57 -7.73
C ALA A 295 13.92 -11.34 -8.64
N GLU A 296 13.47 -11.52 -9.89
CA GLU A 296 13.27 -10.43 -10.84
C GLU A 296 12.20 -9.44 -10.36
N ALA A 297 11.04 -9.94 -9.88
CA ALA A 297 9.98 -9.11 -9.35
C ALA A 297 10.47 -8.22 -8.19
N ARG A 298 11.28 -8.76 -7.28
CA ARG A 298 11.89 -8.01 -6.18
C ARG A 298 12.75 -6.85 -6.68
N GLN A 299 13.57 -7.07 -7.71
CA GLN A 299 14.39 -6.01 -8.30
C GLN A 299 13.52 -4.94 -8.98
N ILE A 300 12.45 -5.34 -9.65
CA ILE A 300 11.49 -4.40 -10.24
C ILE A 300 10.83 -3.56 -9.13
N ILE A 301 10.37 -4.17 -8.04
CA ILE A 301 9.76 -3.45 -6.92
C ILE A 301 10.74 -2.47 -6.28
N LEU A 302 11.97 -2.91 -6.00
CA LEU A 302 12.98 -2.09 -5.33
C LEU A 302 13.45 -0.91 -6.19
N HIS A 303 13.71 -1.15 -7.48
CA HIS A 303 14.40 -0.18 -8.33
C HIS A 303 13.51 0.57 -9.30
N LYS A 304 12.37 0.00 -9.74
CA LYS A 304 11.50 0.63 -10.75
C LYS A 304 10.19 1.15 -10.13
N LEU A 305 9.51 0.32 -9.33
CA LEU A 305 8.20 0.64 -8.79
C LEU A 305 8.25 1.45 -7.48
N ASN A 306 9.39 1.51 -6.82
CA ASN A 306 9.60 2.19 -5.55
C ASN A 306 9.16 3.66 -5.60
N LEU A 307 8.37 4.10 -4.60
CA LEU A 307 7.88 5.47 -4.48
C LEU A 307 9.02 6.51 -4.51
N LEU A 308 10.15 6.23 -3.87
CA LEU A 308 11.26 7.19 -3.78
C LEU A 308 12.01 7.30 -5.12
N ASN A 309 12.07 6.19 -5.91
CA ASN A 309 12.55 6.25 -7.28
C ASN A 309 11.60 7.07 -8.17
N TRP A 310 10.29 6.82 -8.05
CA TRP A 310 9.28 7.57 -8.79
C TRP A 310 9.37 9.08 -8.48
N LEU A 311 9.49 9.45 -7.21
CA LEU A 311 9.66 10.84 -6.77
C LEU A 311 10.96 11.45 -7.31
N SER A 312 12.08 10.73 -7.29
CA SER A 312 13.34 11.21 -7.84
C SER A 312 13.21 11.54 -9.33
N ASN A 313 12.60 10.66 -10.11
CA ASN A 313 12.35 10.89 -11.53
C ASN A 313 11.41 12.09 -11.76
N PHE A 314 10.39 12.26 -10.93
CA PHE A 314 9.49 13.42 -10.99
C PHE A 314 10.24 14.73 -10.71
N VAL A 315 11.08 14.75 -9.66
CA VAL A 315 11.91 15.91 -9.30
C VAL A 315 12.85 16.27 -10.44
N ASP A 316 13.50 15.28 -11.07
CA ASP A 316 14.43 15.52 -12.18
C ASP A 316 13.75 16.15 -13.40
N GLN A 317 12.49 15.78 -13.66
CA GLN A 317 11.71 16.32 -14.79
C GLN A 317 11.16 17.73 -14.54
N HIS A 318 11.02 18.16 -13.25
CA HIS A 318 10.37 19.42 -12.87
C HIS A 318 11.31 20.39 -12.13
N SER A 319 12.64 20.16 -12.17
CA SER A 319 13.66 20.99 -11.49
C SER A 319 14.21 22.12 -12.34
#